data_8c00fb4812fe8a61225461a7eff0ac93
#
_entry.id   8c00fb4812fe8a61225461a7eff0ac93
#
_cell.length_a   1.000
_cell.length_b   1.000
_cell.length_c   1.000
_cell.angle_alpha   90.00
_cell.angle_beta   90.00
_cell.angle_gamma   90.00
#
_symmetry.space_group_name_H-M   'P 1'
#
loop_
_entity.id
_entity.type
_entity.pdbx_description
1 polymer ?
#
loop_
_entity_poly.entity_id
_entity_poly.type
_entity_poly.pdbx_seq_one_letter_code
_entity_poly.pdbx_strand_id
1 'polypeptide(L)'
;MRKCDVGQGASYSLPQPRGCRPTELCTTNSFIDYTAVTGKTYYYKIYAVRGEYVSATTDCVSVISSALEVSTTSVLIKTGTSVKVTATAKPYGVVYWSSANSMIAVVSSDGTIYGLKAGTTTVKASANGITKEITVTVKDKLETENKIIDISSDNGTVDFNAIKAAGYECVMLRISKGTTADAKFQTNYKNAKAAGLKVGVYCYSLAQNAAQAKAEGDKVLNILNAQKLDYPVVYVLDDISLLYNNVTATQRIDFINAFRTEIIDGGKQYKFALGLNQKLLQQYPGKYVDTSKLTGTDLWIINYRAESLGSGYQGKGNVVMWRYTNQGTVNGVNGKVNISIRYKTY
;
A
#
# COMPACT_ATOMS: atom_id res chain seq x y z
N MET A 1 -20.52 -37.84 31.25
CA MET A 1 -20.99 -38.92 30.37
C MET A 1 -22.30 -38.45 29.79
N ARG A 2 -22.43 -38.33 28.51
CA ARG A 2 -23.66 -37.95 27.82
C ARG A 2 -24.14 -39.10 26.98
N LYS A 3 -25.42 -39.27 26.88
CA LYS A 3 -26.08 -40.41 26.23
C LYS A 3 -26.93 -39.86 25.06
N CYS A 4 -26.87 -40.48 23.89
CA CYS A 4 -27.84 -40.33 22.84
C CYS A 4 -28.75 -41.54 22.79
N ASP A 5 -30.03 -41.31 22.71
CA ASP A 5 -31.05 -42.35 22.62
C ASP A 5 -31.62 -42.41 21.20
N VAL A 6 -31.67 -43.58 20.57
CA VAL A 6 -32.24 -43.77 19.25
C VAL A 6 -33.47 -44.62 19.41
N GLY A 7 -34.63 -44.01 19.64
CA GLY A 7 -35.87 -44.76 19.74
C GLY A 7 -37.11 -43.90 20.01
N GLN A 8 -38.27 -44.29 19.50
CA GLN A 8 -39.54 -43.59 19.63
C GLN A 8 -40.02 -43.54 21.09
N GLY A 9 -39.99 -42.34 21.67
CA GLY A 9 -40.88 -41.81 22.67
C GLY A 9 -41.15 -42.60 23.94
N ALA A 10 -40.23 -42.57 24.92
CA ALA A 10 -40.55 -42.57 26.35
C ALA A 10 -39.30 -42.19 27.16
N SER A 11 -39.40 -41.20 28.03
CA SER A 11 -38.31 -40.83 28.95
C SER A 11 -38.35 -41.71 30.21
N TYR A 12 -37.33 -42.49 30.48
CA TYR A 12 -37.10 -43.13 31.75
C TYR A 12 -35.79 -42.62 32.39
N SER A 13 -35.88 -42.13 33.62
CA SER A 13 -34.73 -41.76 34.42
C SER A 13 -34.22 -43.01 35.16
N LEU A 14 -33.09 -43.55 34.73
CA LEU A 14 -32.33 -44.54 35.53
C LEU A 14 -31.47 -43.81 36.59
N PRO A 15 -31.19 -44.43 37.76
CA PRO A 15 -30.35 -43.85 38.80
C PRO A 15 -28.96 -43.55 38.23
N GLN A 16 -28.56 -42.30 38.30
CA GLN A 16 -27.34 -41.77 37.66
C GLN A 16 -26.15 -41.83 38.65
N PRO A 17 -24.96 -42.26 38.21
CA PRO A 17 -23.75 -41.98 38.94
C PRO A 17 -23.52 -40.44 38.95
N ARG A 18 -23.02 -39.91 40.04
CA ARG A 18 -22.76 -38.46 40.19
C ARG A 18 -21.96 -37.92 39.00
N GLY A 19 -22.53 -36.97 38.26
CA GLY A 19 -21.86 -36.26 37.17
C GLY A 19 -22.42 -36.48 35.77
N CYS A 20 -23.46 -37.32 35.57
CA CYS A 20 -24.13 -37.46 34.26
C CYS A 20 -25.38 -36.58 34.18
N ARG A 21 -25.50 -35.76 33.14
CA ARG A 21 -26.74 -35.04 32.81
C ARG A 21 -27.68 -35.94 32.00
N PRO A 22 -29.02 -35.71 32.08
CA PRO A 22 -29.99 -36.55 31.40
C PRO A 22 -29.85 -36.47 29.87
N THR A 23 -30.16 -37.56 29.28
CA THR A 23 -30.21 -37.94 27.87
C THR A 23 -31.06 -37.00 27.03
N GLU A 24 -30.50 -36.51 25.95
CA GLU A 24 -31.30 -36.02 24.82
C GLU A 24 -31.66 -37.21 23.92
N LEU A 25 -32.93 -37.30 23.53
CA LEU A 25 -33.44 -38.31 22.63
C LEU A 25 -33.02 -37.92 21.20
N CYS A 26 -32.20 -38.75 20.56
CA CYS A 26 -31.89 -38.59 19.15
C CYS A 26 -32.82 -39.43 18.27
N THR A 27 -33.57 -38.79 17.39
CA THR A 27 -34.39 -39.46 16.37
C THR A 27 -33.66 -39.71 15.07
N THR A 28 -32.38 -39.25 14.99
CA THR A 28 -31.47 -39.39 13.86
C THR A 28 -30.24 -40.20 14.28
N ASN A 29 -29.45 -40.65 13.31
CA ASN A 29 -28.21 -41.37 13.55
C ASN A 29 -27.01 -40.44 13.88
N SER A 30 -27.25 -39.14 14.18
CA SER A 30 -26.27 -38.15 14.54
C SER A 30 -26.76 -37.28 15.70
N PHE A 31 -25.83 -36.84 16.53
CA PHE A 31 -26.05 -35.92 17.65
C PHE A 31 -24.98 -34.84 17.69
N ILE A 32 -25.42 -33.58 17.91
CA ILE A 32 -24.51 -32.44 18.08
C ILE A 32 -24.63 -31.93 19.52
N ASP A 33 -23.52 -31.99 20.26
CA ASP A 33 -23.46 -31.43 21.60
C ASP A 33 -23.12 -29.95 21.58
N TYR A 34 -24.12 -29.09 21.54
CA TYR A 34 -23.95 -27.63 21.61
C TYR A 34 -23.46 -27.09 22.94
N THR A 35 -23.38 -27.94 23.98
CA THR A 35 -22.91 -27.52 25.29
C THR A 35 -21.44 -27.87 25.53
N ALA A 36 -20.78 -28.45 24.52
CA ALA A 36 -19.39 -28.80 24.60
C ALA A 36 -18.51 -27.54 24.60
N VAL A 37 -17.64 -27.43 25.61
CA VAL A 37 -16.69 -26.34 25.77
C VAL A 37 -15.36 -26.72 25.14
N THR A 38 -14.82 -25.82 24.31
CA THR A 38 -13.54 -26.02 23.61
C THR A 38 -12.42 -26.41 24.59
N GLY A 39 -11.63 -27.41 24.21
CA GLY A 39 -10.49 -27.91 25.00
C GLY A 39 -10.87 -28.89 26.11
N LYS A 40 -12.14 -29.23 26.29
CA LYS A 40 -12.60 -30.23 27.25
C LYS A 40 -12.80 -31.58 26.58
N THR A 41 -12.43 -32.63 27.29
CA THR A 41 -12.70 -34.02 26.87
C THR A 41 -14.07 -34.42 27.35
N TYR A 42 -14.87 -34.95 26.45
CA TYR A 42 -16.19 -35.51 26.70
C TYR A 42 -16.20 -36.98 26.38
N TYR A 43 -17.00 -37.72 27.13
CA TYR A 43 -17.13 -39.16 27.01
C TYR A 43 -18.58 -39.49 26.69
N TYR A 44 -18.80 -40.21 25.57
CA TYR A 44 -20.13 -40.56 25.08
C TYR A 44 -20.32 -42.08 25.09
N LYS A 45 -21.52 -42.49 25.47
CA LYS A 45 -22.03 -43.85 25.29
C LYS A 45 -23.41 -43.77 24.63
N ILE A 46 -23.72 -44.73 23.79
CA ILE A 46 -24.99 -44.79 23.06
C ILE A 46 -25.70 -46.06 23.47
N TYR A 47 -27.02 -45.98 23.61
CA TYR A 47 -27.91 -47.14 23.77
C TYR A 47 -29.21 -46.88 23.02
N ALA A 48 -29.86 -47.92 22.57
CA ALA A 48 -31.15 -47.85 21.91
C ALA A 48 -32.30 -48.09 22.91
N VAL A 49 -33.40 -47.34 22.70
CA VAL A 49 -34.63 -47.51 23.50
C VAL A 49 -35.79 -47.81 22.59
N ARG A 50 -36.59 -48.85 22.93
CA ARG A 50 -37.82 -49.18 22.28
C ARG A 50 -38.89 -49.49 23.30
N GLY A 51 -39.77 -48.54 23.56
CA GLY A 51 -40.71 -48.64 24.68
C GLY A 51 -39.98 -48.72 26.01
N GLU A 52 -40.25 -49.78 26.78
CA GLU A 52 -39.58 -50.04 28.08
C GLU A 52 -38.23 -50.80 27.94
N TYR A 53 -37.89 -51.22 26.74
CA TYR A 53 -36.66 -51.98 26.48
C TYR A 53 -35.50 -51.04 26.17
N VAL A 54 -34.37 -51.21 26.90
CA VAL A 54 -33.12 -50.46 26.72
C VAL A 54 -32.01 -51.46 26.37
N SER A 55 -31.31 -51.19 25.28
CA SER A 55 -30.14 -52.03 24.90
C SER A 55 -28.97 -51.88 25.85
N ALA A 56 -27.99 -52.79 25.76
CA ALA A 56 -26.69 -52.55 26.30
C ALA A 56 -26.09 -51.24 25.73
N THR A 57 -25.30 -50.53 26.52
CA THR A 57 -24.56 -49.34 26.07
C THR A 57 -23.39 -49.75 25.20
N THR A 58 -23.04 -48.92 24.25
CA THR A 58 -21.77 -49.05 23.51
C THR A 58 -20.58 -48.87 24.46
N ASP A 59 -19.38 -49.22 23.99
CA ASP A 59 -18.15 -48.78 24.61
C ASP A 59 -18.09 -47.26 24.69
N CYS A 60 -17.32 -46.75 25.64
CA CYS A 60 -17.16 -45.32 25.84
C CYS A 60 -16.24 -44.72 24.76
N VAL A 61 -16.74 -43.73 24.03
CA VAL A 61 -15.94 -42.94 23.08
C VAL A 61 -15.61 -41.61 23.71
N SER A 62 -14.31 -41.23 23.68
CA SER A 62 -13.87 -39.92 24.13
C SER A 62 -13.58 -38.99 22.97
N VAL A 63 -14.01 -37.74 23.11
CA VAL A 63 -13.81 -36.69 22.12
C VAL A 63 -13.36 -35.41 22.79
N ILE A 64 -12.33 -34.76 22.27
CA ILE A 64 -11.92 -33.42 22.71
C ILE A 64 -12.63 -32.39 21.84
N SER A 65 -13.35 -31.48 22.47
CA SER A 65 -13.96 -30.36 21.75
C SER A 65 -12.88 -29.46 21.21
N SER A 66 -12.87 -29.25 19.88
CA SER A 66 -11.83 -28.50 19.17
C SER A 66 -12.38 -27.19 18.61
N ALA A 67 -11.49 -26.20 18.42
CA ALA A 67 -11.76 -24.96 17.68
C ALA A 67 -10.55 -24.58 16.83
N LEU A 68 -10.82 -23.87 15.75
CA LEU A 68 -9.80 -23.22 14.92
C LEU A 68 -10.22 -21.76 14.74
N GLU A 69 -9.38 -20.85 15.22
CA GLU A 69 -9.58 -19.41 15.09
C GLU A 69 -8.63 -18.85 14.02
N VAL A 70 -9.10 -17.92 13.19
CA VAL A 70 -8.28 -17.21 12.18
C VAL A 70 -8.36 -15.72 12.44
N SER A 71 -7.26 -14.98 12.18
CA SER A 71 -7.20 -13.54 12.41
C SER A 71 -8.11 -12.73 11.48
N THR A 72 -8.46 -13.30 10.32
CA THR A 72 -9.39 -12.70 9.36
C THR A 72 -9.99 -13.78 8.45
N THR A 73 -11.15 -13.49 7.89
CA THR A 73 -11.82 -14.34 6.89
C THR A 73 -11.69 -13.82 5.46
N SER A 74 -11.07 -12.64 5.28
CA SER A 74 -10.81 -12.07 3.95
C SER A 74 -9.57 -11.20 3.95
N VAL A 75 -8.84 -11.20 2.83
CA VAL A 75 -7.70 -10.35 2.59
C VAL A 75 -7.74 -9.79 1.15
N LEU A 76 -7.25 -8.56 1.01
CA LEU A 76 -7.01 -7.89 -0.26
C LEU A 76 -5.52 -7.61 -0.39
N ILE A 77 -4.88 -8.17 -1.41
CA ILE A 77 -3.46 -8.01 -1.68
C ILE A 77 -3.22 -7.62 -3.13
N LYS A 78 -2.03 -7.08 -3.43
CA LYS A 78 -1.61 -6.77 -4.81
C LYS A 78 -0.71 -7.87 -5.36
N THR A 79 -0.71 -8.05 -6.67
CA THR A 79 0.24 -8.94 -7.35
C THR A 79 1.68 -8.63 -6.92
N GLY A 80 2.42 -9.66 -6.53
CA GLY A 80 3.80 -9.55 -6.06
C GLY A 80 3.96 -9.11 -4.60
N THR A 81 2.86 -9.01 -3.82
CA THR A 81 2.92 -8.70 -2.38
C THR A 81 2.37 -9.85 -1.54
N SER A 82 2.58 -9.78 -0.23
CA SER A 82 2.11 -10.79 0.71
C SER A 82 1.43 -10.18 1.94
N VAL A 83 0.64 -11.01 2.62
CA VAL A 83 0.02 -10.68 3.90
C VAL A 83 0.08 -11.90 4.81
N LYS A 84 0.29 -11.68 6.10
CA LYS A 84 0.28 -12.72 7.13
C LYS A 84 -1.14 -12.88 7.68
N VAL A 85 -1.66 -14.11 7.65
CA VAL A 85 -2.86 -14.52 8.37
C VAL A 85 -2.44 -15.54 9.42
N THR A 86 -2.89 -15.34 10.65
CA THR A 86 -2.62 -16.29 11.75
C THR A 86 -3.83 -17.19 11.96
N ALA A 87 -3.55 -18.45 12.34
CA ALA A 87 -4.57 -19.38 12.76
C ALA A 87 -4.11 -20.08 14.05
N THR A 88 -5.03 -20.30 14.98
CA THR A 88 -4.76 -20.93 16.27
C THR A 88 -5.71 -22.08 16.51
N ALA A 89 -5.18 -23.27 16.65
CA ALA A 89 -5.96 -24.47 17.00
C ALA A 89 -6.06 -24.62 18.53
N LYS A 90 -7.24 -25.01 18.99
CA LYS A 90 -7.53 -25.29 20.40
C LYS A 90 -8.22 -26.68 20.50
N PRO A 91 -7.78 -27.62 21.35
CA PRO A 91 -6.45 -27.63 21.98
C PRO A 91 -5.36 -27.69 20.90
N TYR A 92 -4.11 -27.68 21.30
CA TYR A 92 -2.96 -27.63 20.39
C TYR A 92 -3.11 -28.50 19.15
N GLY A 93 -2.66 -27.96 18.00
CA GLY A 93 -2.65 -28.68 16.73
C GLY A 93 -1.82 -27.94 15.70
N VAL A 94 -1.20 -28.71 14.80
CA VAL A 94 -0.54 -28.15 13.63
C VAL A 94 -1.61 -27.61 12.69
N VAL A 95 -1.44 -26.36 12.24
CA VAL A 95 -2.32 -25.77 11.24
C VAL A 95 -1.74 -26.04 9.87
N TYR A 96 -2.52 -26.68 9.03
CA TYR A 96 -2.19 -26.94 7.62
C TYR A 96 -2.86 -25.88 6.75
N TRP A 97 -2.09 -25.33 5.83
CA TRP A 97 -2.54 -24.30 4.91
C TRP A 97 -2.59 -24.81 3.48
N SER A 98 -3.59 -24.43 2.72
CA SER A 98 -3.70 -24.73 1.30
C SER A 98 -4.41 -23.61 0.54
N SER A 99 -4.11 -23.47 -0.75
CA SER A 99 -4.81 -22.56 -1.66
C SER A 99 -5.65 -23.36 -2.65
N ALA A 100 -6.87 -22.94 -2.89
CA ALA A 100 -7.75 -23.54 -3.88
C ALA A 100 -7.29 -23.25 -5.32
N ASN A 101 -6.57 -22.16 -5.55
CA ASN A 101 -5.95 -21.83 -6.83
C ASN A 101 -4.58 -21.19 -6.62
N SER A 102 -3.54 -22.00 -6.72
CA SER A 102 -2.15 -21.58 -6.55
C SER A 102 -1.63 -20.68 -7.67
N MET A 103 -2.33 -20.54 -8.79
CA MET A 103 -1.97 -19.57 -9.83
C MET A 103 -2.40 -18.14 -9.46
N ILE A 104 -3.40 -17.97 -8.58
CA ILE A 104 -3.85 -16.67 -8.10
C ILE A 104 -3.09 -16.28 -6.84
N ALA A 105 -3.05 -17.17 -5.83
CA ALA A 105 -2.32 -16.94 -4.61
C ALA A 105 -1.79 -18.26 -4.04
N VAL A 106 -0.61 -18.22 -3.42
CA VAL A 106 -0.05 -19.34 -2.65
C VAL A 106 0.01 -18.96 -1.18
N VAL A 107 0.07 -19.97 -0.30
CA VAL A 107 0.21 -19.78 1.14
C VAL A 107 1.35 -20.65 1.65
N SER A 108 2.19 -20.10 2.52
CA SER A 108 3.25 -20.83 3.21
C SER A 108 2.73 -21.54 4.46
N SER A 109 3.52 -22.45 4.99
CA SER A 109 3.19 -23.23 6.22
C SER A 109 2.96 -22.35 7.45
N ASP A 110 3.46 -21.12 7.45
CA ASP A 110 3.29 -20.16 8.54
C ASP A 110 2.07 -19.22 8.37
N GLY A 111 1.28 -19.41 7.28
CA GLY A 111 0.09 -18.61 6.97
C GLY A 111 0.36 -17.30 6.23
N THR A 112 1.56 -17.14 5.65
CA THR A 112 1.85 -16.00 4.77
C THR A 112 1.29 -16.27 3.37
N ILE A 113 0.37 -15.42 2.91
CA ILE A 113 -0.33 -15.51 1.62
C ILE A 113 0.35 -14.57 0.64
N TYR A 114 0.77 -15.07 -0.52
CA TYR A 114 1.43 -14.33 -1.60
C TYR A 114 0.48 -14.24 -2.81
N GLY A 115 0.23 -13.02 -3.30
CA GLY A 115 -0.56 -12.77 -4.52
C GLY A 115 0.29 -12.91 -5.77
N LEU A 116 -0.08 -13.82 -6.68
CA LEU A 116 0.67 -14.10 -7.90
C LEU A 116 0.03 -13.50 -9.15
N LYS A 117 -1.30 -13.53 -9.25
CA LYS A 117 -2.07 -13.04 -10.39
C LYS A 117 -3.41 -12.47 -9.91
N ALA A 118 -3.88 -11.42 -10.57
CA ALA A 118 -5.19 -10.86 -10.27
C ALA A 118 -6.30 -11.90 -10.38
N GLY A 119 -7.20 -11.90 -9.41
CA GLY A 119 -8.32 -12.84 -9.29
C GLY A 119 -8.72 -13.04 -7.84
N THR A 120 -9.69 -13.91 -7.62
CA THR A 120 -10.13 -14.29 -6.29
C THR A 120 -9.97 -15.79 -6.10
N THR A 121 -9.46 -16.19 -4.95
CA THR A 121 -9.31 -17.59 -4.55
C THR A 121 -9.61 -17.74 -3.05
N THR A 122 -9.67 -18.99 -2.59
CA THR A 122 -9.84 -19.32 -1.18
C THR A 122 -8.57 -19.96 -0.65
N VAL A 123 -8.08 -19.47 0.47
CA VAL A 123 -7.06 -20.14 1.28
C VAL A 123 -7.75 -20.82 2.45
N LYS A 124 -7.35 -22.06 2.75
CA LYS A 124 -7.89 -22.87 3.83
C LYS A 124 -6.84 -23.07 4.92
N ALA A 125 -7.27 -22.87 6.16
CA ALA A 125 -6.53 -23.28 7.35
C ALA A 125 -7.24 -24.48 7.97
N SER A 126 -6.55 -25.57 8.22
CA SER A 126 -7.14 -26.81 8.77
C SER A 126 -6.36 -27.32 9.96
N ALA A 127 -7.05 -27.64 11.05
CA ALA A 127 -6.46 -28.29 12.22
C ALA A 127 -7.54 -29.06 12.98
N ASN A 128 -7.19 -30.20 13.58
CA ASN A 128 -8.08 -31.00 14.42
C ASN A 128 -9.44 -31.34 13.75
N GLY A 129 -9.44 -31.59 12.44
CA GLY A 129 -10.65 -31.87 11.66
C GLY A 129 -11.50 -30.66 11.33
N ILE A 130 -11.11 -29.44 11.74
CA ILE A 130 -11.82 -28.19 11.46
C ILE A 130 -11.10 -27.44 10.33
N THR A 131 -11.85 -26.89 9.41
CA THR A 131 -11.34 -26.04 8.33
C THR A 131 -11.99 -24.66 8.41
N LYS A 132 -11.16 -23.61 8.25
CA LYS A 132 -11.58 -22.22 8.09
C LYS A 132 -11.13 -21.72 6.72
N GLU A 133 -12.00 -20.99 6.07
CA GLU A 133 -11.78 -20.43 4.75
C GLU A 133 -11.50 -18.92 4.82
N ILE A 134 -10.51 -18.48 4.07
CA ILE A 134 -10.13 -17.09 3.93
C ILE A 134 -10.26 -16.71 2.45
N THR A 135 -11.15 -15.78 2.14
CA THR A 135 -11.27 -15.22 0.79
C THR A 135 -10.08 -14.33 0.49
N VAL A 136 -9.32 -14.65 -0.56
CA VAL A 136 -8.16 -13.88 -1.01
C VAL A 136 -8.49 -13.22 -2.33
N THR A 137 -8.54 -11.89 -2.35
CA THR A 137 -8.65 -11.11 -3.58
C THR A 137 -7.28 -10.52 -3.91
N VAL A 138 -6.72 -10.93 -5.04
CA VAL A 138 -5.49 -10.36 -5.60
C VAL A 138 -5.89 -9.36 -6.68
N LYS A 139 -5.42 -8.12 -6.56
CA LYS A 139 -5.55 -7.08 -7.59
C LYS A 139 -4.21 -6.86 -8.28
N ASP A 140 -4.25 -6.56 -9.56
CA ASP A 140 -3.03 -6.16 -10.25
C ASP A 140 -2.47 -4.90 -9.62
N LYS A 141 -1.14 -4.80 -9.61
CA LYS A 141 -0.46 -3.56 -9.32
C LYS A 141 -0.80 -2.59 -10.46
N LEU A 142 -1.46 -1.48 -10.12
CA LEU A 142 -1.78 -0.49 -11.14
C LEU A 142 -0.46 0.04 -11.73
N GLU A 143 -0.36 0.07 -13.06
CA GLU A 143 0.81 0.67 -13.75
C GLU A 143 1.08 2.11 -13.31
N THR A 144 0.06 2.80 -12.83
CA THR A 144 0.11 4.18 -12.35
C THR A 144 0.56 4.33 -10.90
N GLU A 145 0.69 3.24 -10.11
CA GLU A 145 0.95 3.29 -8.66
C GLU A 145 2.25 4.03 -8.29
N ASN A 146 3.27 3.92 -9.14
CA ASN A 146 4.53 4.64 -8.98
C ASN A 146 4.63 5.86 -9.90
N LYS A 147 3.58 6.18 -10.66
CA LYS A 147 3.58 7.33 -11.56
C LYS A 147 3.07 8.57 -10.84
N ILE A 148 3.69 9.68 -11.17
CA ILE A 148 3.34 11.03 -10.70
C ILE A 148 3.10 11.88 -11.93
N ILE A 149 2.11 12.72 -11.88
CA ILE A 149 1.88 13.74 -12.93
C ILE A 149 2.22 15.14 -12.41
N ASP A 150 2.69 15.97 -13.31
CA ASP A 150 2.95 17.38 -13.01
C ASP A 150 1.79 18.21 -13.55
N ILE A 151 1.23 19.04 -12.68
CA ILE A 151 0.10 19.91 -13.00
C ILE A 151 0.49 21.36 -12.76
N SER A 152 0.07 22.22 -13.68
CA SER A 152 0.23 23.68 -13.59
C SER A 152 -1.00 24.39 -14.16
N SER A 153 -0.99 25.71 -14.16
CA SER A 153 -2.02 26.52 -14.85
C SER A 153 -2.13 26.20 -16.34
N ASP A 154 -1.05 25.71 -16.96
CA ASP A 154 -1.01 25.37 -18.39
C ASP A 154 -1.92 24.18 -18.75
N ASN A 155 -2.27 23.34 -17.76
CA ASN A 155 -3.19 22.21 -17.93
C ASN A 155 -4.68 22.61 -17.89
N GLY A 156 -4.98 23.89 -17.73
CA GLY A 156 -6.37 24.35 -17.67
C GLY A 156 -7.12 23.88 -16.43
N THR A 157 -8.36 23.44 -16.61
CA THR A 157 -9.17 22.85 -15.55
C THR A 157 -8.85 21.36 -15.46
N VAL A 158 -8.59 20.87 -14.23
CA VAL A 158 -8.16 19.51 -13.96
C VAL A 158 -9.16 18.84 -13.01
N ASP A 159 -9.59 17.63 -13.36
CA ASP A 159 -10.40 16.77 -12.50
C ASP A 159 -9.49 15.81 -11.70
N PHE A 160 -9.17 16.18 -10.47
CA PHE A 160 -8.33 15.39 -9.58
C PHE A 160 -8.99 14.10 -9.10
N ASN A 161 -10.34 14.02 -9.10
CA ASN A 161 -11.04 12.78 -8.76
C ASN A 161 -10.86 11.74 -9.89
N ALA A 162 -10.95 12.17 -11.15
CA ALA A 162 -10.65 11.30 -12.29
C ALA A 162 -9.19 10.83 -12.30
N ILE A 163 -8.24 11.69 -11.92
CA ILE A 163 -6.82 11.32 -11.76
C ILE A 163 -6.67 10.26 -10.67
N LYS A 164 -7.32 10.43 -9.51
CA LYS A 164 -7.31 9.46 -8.41
C LYS A 164 -7.93 8.13 -8.83
N ALA A 165 -9.07 8.18 -9.52
CA ALA A 165 -9.76 6.99 -10.05
C ALA A 165 -8.92 6.24 -11.09
N ALA A 166 -8.06 6.95 -11.86
CA ALA A 166 -7.08 6.35 -12.77
C ALA A 166 -5.90 5.68 -12.06
N GLY A 167 -5.85 5.71 -10.72
CA GLY A 167 -4.87 5.01 -9.90
C GLY A 167 -3.62 5.81 -9.55
N TYR A 168 -3.57 7.09 -9.85
CA TYR A 168 -2.49 7.95 -9.38
C TYR A 168 -2.66 8.22 -7.88
N GLU A 169 -1.55 8.14 -7.14
CA GLU A 169 -1.55 8.41 -5.70
C GLU A 169 -1.07 9.82 -5.36
N CYS A 170 -0.33 10.44 -6.26
CA CYS A 170 0.31 11.72 -6.01
C CYS A 170 0.46 12.57 -7.26
N VAL A 171 0.56 13.88 -7.03
CA VAL A 171 0.78 14.91 -8.06
C VAL A 171 1.87 15.88 -7.60
N MET A 172 2.62 16.43 -8.59
CA MET A 172 3.53 17.54 -8.39
C MET A 172 2.87 18.81 -8.98
N LEU A 173 2.63 19.81 -8.17
CA LEU A 173 1.98 21.04 -8.59
C LEU A 173 3.03 22.16 -8.82
N ARG A 174 2.98 22.82 -9.97
CA ARG A 174 3.79 24.03 -10.14
C ARG A 174 3.30 25.08 -9.16
N ILE A 175 4.19 25.55 -8.29
CA ILE A 175 3.87 26.62 -7.35
C ILE A 175 4.23 27.97 -7.93
N SER A 176 5.34 28.03 -8.67
CA SER A 176 5.80 29.25 -9.32
C SER A 176 6.69 28.98 -10.53
N LYS A 177 6.84 29.99 -11.40
CA LYS A 177 7.87 30.11 -12.42
C LYS A 177 8.65 31.38 -12.11
N GLY A 178 9.91 31.24 -11.69
CA GLY A 178 10.62 32.32 -11.04
C GLY A 178 9.85 32.79 -9.80
N THR A 179 9.75 34.07 -9.61
CA THR A 179 8.96 34.71 -8.54
C THR A 179 7.47 34.91 -8.89
N THR A 180 7.04 34.48 -10.08
CA THR A 180 5.64 34.55 -10.49
C THR A 180 4.87 33.33 -10.01
N ALA A 181 3.85 33.51 -9.16
CA ALA A 181 2.99 32.43 -8.70
C ALA A 181 2.24 31.78 -9.86
N ASP A 182 2.07 30.45 -9.82
CA ASP A 182 1.16 29.77 -10.73
C ASP A 182 -0.29 30.14 -10.41
N ALA A 183 -1.00 30.65 -11.42
CA ALA A 183 -2.34 31.22 -11.25
C ALA A 183 -3.39 30.23 -10.71
N LYS A 184 -3.16 28.91 -10.89
CA LYS A 184 -4.08 27.86 -10.44
C LYS A 184 -3.56 27.06 -9.24
N PHE A 185 -2.39 27.40 -8.70
CA PHE A 185 -1.77 26.61 -7.63
C PHE A 185 -2.71 26.37 -6.47
N GLN A 186 -3.31 27.40 -5.88
CA GLN A 186 -4.16 27.28 -4.70
C GLN A 186 -5.39 26.39 -4.97
N THR A 187 -6.02 26.58 -6.13
CA THR A 187 -7.18 25.77 -6.55
C THR A 187 -6.76 24.32 -6.76
N ASN A 188 -5.66 24.07 -7.47
CA ASN A 188 -5.15 22.75 -7.75
C ASN A 188 -4.74 22.02 -6.45
N TYR A 189 -4.06 22.71 -5.53
CA TYR A 189 -3.69 22.16 -4.24
C TYR A 189 -4.93 21.72 -3.45
N LYS A 190 -5.92 22.60 -3.28
CA LYS A 190 -7.17 22.31 -2.58
C LYS A 190 -7.87 21.09 -3.19
N ASN A 191 -8.02 21.05 -4.51
CA ASN A 191 -8.74 19.99 -5.21
C ASN A 191 -7.98 18.66 -5.19
N ALA A 192 -6.66 18.67 -5.32
CA ALA A 192 -5.82 17.46 -5.21
C ALA A 192 -5.92 16.84 -3.81
N LYS A 193 -5.83 17.67 -2.75
CA LYS A 193 -5.99 17.20 -1.37
C LYS A 193 -7.40 16.68 -1.10
N ALA A 194 -8.44 17.33 -1.62
CA ALA A 194 -9.83 16.88 -1.49
C ALA A 194 -10.08 15.53 -2.19
N ALA A 195 -9.42 15.27 -3.32
CA ALA A 195 -9.44 13.98 -4.02
C ALA A 195 -8.60 12.89 -3.33
N GLY A 196 -7.95 13.19 -2.20
CA GLY A 196 -7.10 12.25 -1.46
C GLY A 196 -5.78 11.93 -2.16
N LEU A 197 -5.28 12.85 -3.01
CA LEU A 197 -3.96 12.75 -3.61
C LEU A 197 -2.90 13.31 -2.66
N LYS A 198 -1.74 12.68 -2.64
CA LYS A 198 -0.54 13.24 -2.03
C LYS A 198 0.02 14.35 -2.93
N VAL A 199 0.50 15.43 -2.33
CA VAL A 199 0.93 16.62 -3.06
C VAL A 199 2.39 16.96 -2.75
N GLY A 200 3.17 17.18 -3.81
CA GLY A 200 4.43 17.90 -3.80
C GLY A 200 4.33 19.14 -4.67
N VAL A 201 5.34 19.98 -4.61
CA VAL A 201 5.35 21.22 -5.43
C VAL A 201 6.70 21.40 -6.13
N TYR A 202 6.69 22.14 -7.24
CA TYR A 202 7.92 22.55 -7.89
C TYR A 202 7.90 24.02 -8.30
N CYS A 203 9.06 24.66 -8.10
CA CYS A 203 9.38 25.97 -8.66
C CYS A 203 10.21 25.77 -9.93
N TYR A 204 9.73 26.27 -11.05
CA TYR A 204 10.53 26.33 -12.29
C TYR A 204 11.41 27.58 -12.23
N SER A 205 12.71 27.38 -12.07
CA SER A 205 13.65 28.47 -11.85
C SER A 205 13.89 29.31 -13.10
N LEU A 206 13.98 30.63 -12.91
CA LEU A 206 14.45 31.62 -13.86
C LEU A 206 15.64 32.42 -13.30
N ALA A 207 16.19 32.03 -12.16
CA ALA A 207 17.27 32.76 -11.50
C ALA A 207 18.56 32.75 -12.32
N GLN A 208 19.20 33.90 -12.36
CA GLN A 208 20.51 34.12 -13.00
C GLN A 208 21.61 34.43 -11.97
N ASN A 209 21.26 34.52 -10.71
CA ASN A 209 22.19 34.69 -9.58
C ASN A 209 21.56 34.16 -8.29
N ALA A 210 22.38 34.03 -7.23
CA ALA A 210 21.95 33.49 -5.94
C ALA A 210 20.88 34.35 -5.26
N ALA A 211 20.91 35.67 -5.42
CA ALA A 211 19.90 36.57 -4.84
C ALA A 211 18.50 36.33 -5.47
N GLN A 212 18.45 36.12 -6.79
CA GLN A 212 17.20 35.76 -7.48
C GLN A 212 16.71 34.38 -7.06
N ALA A 213 17.61 33.40 -6.92
CA ALA A 213 17.24 32.06 -6.46
C ALA A 213 16.70 32.09 -5.01
N LYS A 214 17.29 32.90 -4.13
CA LYS A 214 16.77 33.18 -2.80
C LYS A 214 15.36 33.76 -2.85
N ALA A 215 15.14 34.79 -3.69
CA ALA A 215 13.83 35.42 -3.89
C ALA A 215 12.76 34.44 -4.42
N GLU A 216 13.15 33.49 -5.27
CA GLU A 216 12.28 32.38 -5.70
C GLU A 216 11.88 31.48 -4.50
N GLY A 217 12.82 31.17 -3.58
CA GLY A 217 12.57 30.41 -2.36
C GLY A 217 11.63 31.15 -1.41
N ASP A 218 11.89 32.43 -1.15
CA ASP A 218 11.00 33.30 -0.34
C ASP A 218 9.58 33.33 -0.93
N LYS A 219 9.46 33.45 -2.27
CA LYS A 219 8.19 33.44 -2.95
C LYS A 219 7.45 32.12 -2.75
N VAL A 220 8.12 30.99 -2.88
CA VAL A 220 7.54 29.65 -2.65
C VAL A 220 6.99 29.54 -1.23
N LEU A 221 7.74 29.93 -0.20
CA LEU A 221 7.31 29.88 1.20
C LEU A 221 6.07 30.78 1.43
N ASN A 222 6.07 31.98 0.86
CA ASN A 222 4.94 32.90 0.94
C ASN A 222 3.66 32.33 0.32
N ILE A 223 3.78 31.62 -0.84
CA ILE A 223 2.64 30.99 -1.49
C ILE A 223 2.15 29.78 -0.72
N LEU A 224 3.06 28.96 -0.16
CA LEU A 224 2.73 27.79 0.62
C LEU A 224 1.97 28.15 1.91
N ASN A 225 2.32 29.26 2.56
CA ASN A 225 1.67 29.75 3.77
C ASN A 225 1.36 28.62 4.78
N ALA A 226 2.38 27.83 5.12
CA ALA A 226 2.31 26.67 6.01
C ALA A 226 1.46 25.48 5.53
N GLN A 227 1.04 25.44 4.27
CA GLN A 227 0.35 24.27 3.70
C GLN A 227 1.19 23.00 3.82
N LYS A 228 0.55 21.87 4.18
CA LYS A 228 1.23 20.59 4.34
C LYS A 228 1.50 19.92 3.00
N LEU A 229 2.74 19.52 2.78
CA LEU A 229 3.17 18.75 1.63
C LEU A 229 3.47 17.30 2.04
N ASP A 230 3.18 16.36 1.14
CA ASP A 230 3.51 14.94 1.30
C ASP A 230 4.84 14.59 0.60
N TYR A 231 5.28 15.47 -0.33
CA TYR A 231 6.51 15.37 -1.10
C TYR A 231 7.33 16.66 -0.98
N PRO A 232 8.61 16.64 -1.42
CA PRO A 232 9.47 17.81 -1.28
C PRO A 232 8.99 19.00 -2.12
N VAL A 233 9.52 20.17 -1.77
CA VAL A 233 9.62 21.32 -2.66
C VAL A 233 10.78 21.05 -3.63
N VAL A 234 10.49 21.02 -4.92
CA VAL A 234 11.50 20.77 -5.95
C VAL A 234 11.90 22.07 -6.63
N TYR A 235 13.18 22.33 -6.67
CA TYR A 235 13.77 23.41 -7.46
C TYR A 235 14.15 22.88 -8.82
N VAL A 236 13.50 23.32 -9.89
CA VAL A 236 13.67 22.76 -11.24
C VAL A 236 14.55 23.67 -12.09
N LEU A 237 15.72 23.16 -12.47
CA LEU A 237 16.67 23.77 -13.40
C LEU A 237 16.61 23.01 -14.74
N ASP A 238 15.57 23.28 -15.54
CA ASP A 238 15.32 22.60 -16.82
C ASP A 238 15.45 23.53 -18.03
N ASP A 239 15.51 24.85 -17.81
CA ASP A 239 15.62 25.79 -18.91
C ASP A 239 17.00 25.73 -19.56
N ILE A 240 17.03 25.25 -20.80
CA ILE A 240 18.27 25.17 -21.61
C ILE A 240 18.85 26.56 -21.87
N SER A 241 18.02 27.62 -21.94
CA SER A 241 18.50 28.98 -22.13
C SER A 241 19.42 29.44 -20.99
N LEU A 242 19.22 28.92 -19.78
CA LEU A 242 20.11 29.13 -18.64
C LEU A 242 21.52 28.53 -18.84
N LEU A 243 21.68 27.58 -19.77
CA LEU A 243 22.97 26.97 -20.11
C LEU A 243 23.89 27.91 -20.88
N TYR A 244 23.32 28.89 -21.54
CA TYR A 244 24.06 29.84 -22.40
C TYR A 244 24.45 31.13 -21.68
N ASN A 245 24.08 31.27 -20.40
CA ASN A 245 24.53 32.37 -19.55
C ASN A 245 25.99 32.15 -19.17
N ASN A 246 26.75 33.20 -18.97
CA ASN A 246 28.13 33.17 -18.48
C ASN A 246 28.21 32.75 -17.00
N VAL A 247 27.29 31.88 -16.53
CA VAL A 247 27.23 31.38 -15.17
C VAL A 247 28.03 30.08 -15.05
N THR A 248 28.97 30.06 -14.15
CA THR A 248 29.79 28.87 -13.90
C THR A 248 29.02 27.76 -13.18
N ALA A 249 29.54 26.54 -13.26
CA ALA A 249 28.99 25.39 -12.54
C ALA A 249 28.90 25.63 -11.02
N THR A 250 29.91 26.27 -10.45
CA THR A 250 29.96 26.63 -9.02
C THR A 250 28.89 27.64 -8.65
N GLN A 251 28.75 28.71 -9.46
CA GLN A 251 27.72 29.72 -9.22
C GLN A 251 26.30 29.11 -9.26
N ARG A 252 26.06 28.08 -10.08
CA ARG A 252 24.77 27.38 -10.06
C ARG A 252 24.54 26.59 -8.78
N ILE A 253 25.57 26.05 -8.17
CA ILE A 253 25.48 25.46 -6.83
C ILE A 253 25.09 26.53 -5.82
N ASP A 254 25.60 27.75 -5.94
CA ASP A 254 25.20 28.86 -5.05
C ASP A 254 23.70 29.20 -5.21
N PHE A 255 23.14 29.13 -6.43
CA PHE A 255 21.70 29.31 -6.64
C PHE A 255 20.90 28.19 -5.98
N ILE A 256 21.32 26.94 -6.20
CA ILE A 256 20.68 25.77 -5.59
C ILE A 256 20.70 25.88 -4.07
N ASN A 257 21.84 26.25 -3.49
CA ASN A 257 22.00 26.41 -2.05
C ASN A 257 21.18 27.58 -1.50
N ALA A 258 21.13 28.70 -2.21
CA ALA A 258 20.35 29.86 -1.79
C ALA A 258 18.84 29.51 -1.73
N PHE A 259 18.28 28.86 -2.76
CA PHE A 259 16.91 28.39 -2.74
C PHE A 259 16.70 27.33 -1.64
N ARG A 260 17.58 26.34 -1.57
CA ARG A 260 17.49 25.24 -0.58
C ARG A 260 17.48 25.77 0.86
N THR A 261 18.35 26.70 1.18
CA THR A 261 18.44 27.31 2.51
C THR A 261 17.11 27.96 2.89
N GLU A 262 16.49 28.73 1.99
CA GLU A 262 15.18 29.31 2.27
C GLU A 262 14.14 28.23 2.56
N ILE A 263 14.07 27.17 1.75
CA ILE A 263 13.06 26.11 1.93
C ILE A 263 13.29 25.33 3.22
N ILE A 264 14.52 24.98 3.56
CA ILE A 264 14.83 24.14 4.72
C ILE A 264 14.83 24.98 6.02
N ASP A 265 15.50 26.12 6.03
CA ASP A 265 15.69 26.92 7.23
C ASP A 265 14.50 27.84 7.50
N GLY A 266 13.94 28.45 6.46
CA GLY A 266 12.74 29.29 6.53
C GLY A 266 11.47 28.48 6.64
N GLY A 267 11.37 27.36 5.94
CA GLY A 267 10.21 26.49 5.88
C GLY A 267 10.21 25.32 6.85
N LYS A 268 11.25 25.05 7.61
CA LYS A 268 11.55 23.99 8.61
C LYS A 268 10.83 22.63 8.48
N GLN A 269 9.60 22.61 7.99
CA GLN A 269 8.78 21.43 7.78
C GLN A 269 8.90 20.82 6.38
N TYR A 270 9.53 21.54 5.44
CA TYR A 270 9.59 21.10 4.05
C TYR A 270 10.88 20.35 3.75
N LYS A 271 10.76 19.33 2.90
CA LYS A 271 11.90 18.63 2.32
C LYS A 271 12.25 19.28 1.00
N PHE A 272 13.50 19.16 0.61
CA PHE A 272 14.03 19.73 -0.64
C PHE A 272 14.42 18.61 -1.60
N ALA A 273 14.18 18.83 -2.90
CA ALA A 273 14.75 18.06 -3.99
C ALA A 273 15.12 18.99 -5.16
N LEU A 274 16.01 18.52 -6.03
CA LEU A 274 16.50 19.25 -7.17
C LEU A 274 16.06 18.59 -8.47
N GLY A 275 15.35 19.31 -9.31
CA GLY A 275 14.95 18.89 -10.65
C GLY A 275 16.00 19.31 -11.68
N LEU A 276 16.59 18.34 -12.39
CA LEU A 276 17.65 18.59 -13.36
C LEU A 276 17.39 17.89 -14.69
N ASN A 277 17.64 18.62 -15.80
CA ASN A 277 17.71 17.99 -17.11
C ASN A 277 18.92 17.05 -17.18
N GLN A 278 18.71 15.88 -17.78
CA GLN A 278 19.76 14.87 -17.98
C GLN A 278 21.04 15.43 -18.59
N LYS A 279 20.94 16.36 -19.56
CA LYS A 279 22.10 16.93 -20.22
C LYS A 279 23.09 17.57 -19.26
N LEU A 280 22.59 18.15 -18.15
CA LEU A 280 23.41 18.77 -17.11
C LEU A 280 24.24 17.75 -16.33
N LEU A 281 23.77 16.52 -16.22
CA LEU A 281 24.41 15.48 -15.42
C LEU A 281 25.27 14.51 -16.25
N GLN A 282 24.88 14.19 -17.47
CA GLN A 282 25.53 13.17 -18.30
C GLN A 282 26.31 13.75 -19.47
N GLN A 283 25.68 14.60 -20.26
CA GLN A 283 26.31 15.13 -21.48
C GLN A 283 27.38 16.19 -21.18
N TYR A 284 27.18 16.97 -20.12
CA TYR A 284 28.07 18.05 -19.69
C TYR A 284 28.37 17.97 -18.19
N PRO A 285 28.93 16.82 -17.69
CA PRO A 285 29.18 16.66 -16.28
C PRO A 285 30.18 17.70 -15.76
N GLY A 286 29.79 18.44 -14.73
CA GLY A 286 30.62 19.51 -14.17
C GLY A 286 30.71 20.80 -14.96
N LYS A 287 30.24 20.85 -16.21
CA LYS A 287 30.31 22.07 -17.04
C LYS A 287 29.30 23.12 -16.60
N TYR A 288 28.07 22.71 -16.31
CA TYR A 288 26.98 23.62 -15.99
C TYR A 288 26.50 23.50 -14.53
N VAL A 289 26.71 22.36 -13.90
CA VAL A 289 26.44 22.12 -12.49
C VAL A 289 27.59 21.29 -11.93
N ASP A 290 28.17 21.71 -10.82
CA ASP A 290 29.18 20.91 -10.13
C ASP A 290 28.54 19.70 -9.45
N THR A 291 28.51 18.57 -10.18
CA THR A 291 27.87 17.34 -9.73
C THR A 291 28.50 16.74 -8.47
N SER A 292 29.76 17.08 -8.15
CA SER A 292 30.41 16.64 -6.91
C SER A 292 29.76 17.21 -5.65
N LYS A 293 29.08 18.33 -5.78
CA LYS A 293 28.34 19.02 -4.71
C LYS A 293 26.89 18.54 -4.54
N LEU A 294 26.44 17.59 -5.35
CA LEU A 294 25.06 17.04 -5.30
C LEU A 294 24.94 15.78 -4.46
N THR A 295 26.04 15.28 -3.90
CA THR A 295 26.01 14.08 -3.04
C THR A 295 25.01 14.25 -1.89
N GLY A 296 24.13 13.25 -1.70
CA GLY A 296 23.07 13.30 -0.69
C GLY A 296 21.85 14.14 -1.05
N THR A 297 21.86 14.86 -2.20
CA THR A 297 20.69 15.61 -2.67
C THR A 297 19.70 14.67 -3.37
N ASP A 298 18.42 14.78 -3.06
CA ASP A 298 17.35 14.09 -3.76
C ASP A 298 17.14 14.73 -5.14
N LEU A 299 17.17 13.90 -6.20
CA LEU A 299 17.13 14.35 -7.59
C LEU A 299 15.85 13.90 -8.31
N TRP A 300 15.21 14.84 -9.00
CA TRP A 300 14.19 14.58 -9.99
C TRP A 300 14.80 14.75 -11.40
N ILE A 301 15.07 13.65 -12.06
CA ILE A 301 15.71 13.65 -13.37
C ILE A 301 14.68 13.92 -14.48
N ILE A 302 14.98 14.84 -15.39
CA ILE A 302 14.16 15.14 -16.55
C ILE A 302 14.86 14.59 -17.79
N ASN A 303 14.29 13.54 -18.37
CA ASN A 303 14.82 12.86 -19.55
C ASN A 303 13.72 12.15 -20.34
N TYR A 304 13.31 12.75 -21.45
CA TYR A 304 12.22 12.24 -22.29
C TYR A 304 12.65 11.23 -23.38
N ARG A 305 13.93 10.91 -23.48
CA ARG A 305 14.49 10.10 -24.57
C ARG A 305 15.01 8.73 -24.14
N ALA A 306 14.96 8.42 -22.87
CA ALA A 306 15.43 7.16 -22.33
C ALA A 306 14.26 6.20 -22.13
N GLU A 307 14.47 4.92 -22.44
CA GLU A 307 13.54 3.85 -22.08
C GLU A 307 13.65 3.46 -20.60
N SER A 308 14.81 3.75 -20.01
CA SER A 308 15.09 3.57 -18.59
C SER A 308 16.16 4.53 -18.12
N LEU A 309 16.23 4.82 -16.81
CA LEU A 309 17.25 5.69 -16.23
C LEU A 309 18.64 5.07 -16.18
N GLY A 310 18.99 3.97 -16.64
CA GLY A 310 20.32 3.40 -16.62
C GLY A 310 21.21 3.72 -15.39
N SER A 311 22.39 3.19 -15.32
CA SER A 311 23.32 3.38 -14.17
C SER A 311 24.07 4.71 -14.14
N GLY A 312 23.91 5.56 -15.16
CA GLY A 312 24.71 6.79 -15.34
C GLY A 312 24.51 7.89 -14.29
N TYR A 313 23.56 7.71 -13.38
CA TYR A 313 23.25 8.67 -12.29
C TYR A 313 23.79 8.21 -10.92
N GLN A 314 24.39 7.04 -10.84
CA GLN A 314 24.94 6.53 -9.59
C GLN A 314 26.06 7.45 -9.07
N GLY A 315 26.00 7.77 -7.77
CA GLY A 315 26.99 8.63 -7.12
C GLY A 315 26.82 10.14 -7.34
N LYS A 316 25.81 10.56 -8.14
CA LYS A 316 25.56 12.00 -8.43
C LYS A 316 24.43 12.61 -7.58
N GLY A 317 23.91 11.87 -6.62
CA GLY A 317 22.77 12.21 -5.78
C GLY A 317 21.81 11.04 -5.66
N ASN A 318 20.73 11.22 -4.91
CA ASN A 318 19.70 10.20 -4.73
C ASN A 318 18.61 10.41 -5.76
N VAL A 319 18.53 9.62 -6.82
CA VAL A 319 17.43 9.72 -7.78
C VAL A 319 16.14 9.27 -7.12
N VAL A 320 15.21 10.19 -6.96
CA VAL A 320 13.91 9.95 -6.29
C VAL A 320 12.75 9.95 -7.26
N MET A 321 12.90 10.63 -8.39
CA MET A 321 11.90 10.69 -9.46
C MET A 321 12.56 10.81 -10.83
N TRP A 322 11.87 10.31 -11.85
CA TRP A 322 12.26 10.46 -13.26
C TRP A 322 11.07 10.90 -14.11
N ARG A 323 11.12 12.11 -14.65
CA ARG A 323 10.17 12.62 -15.66
C ARG A 323 10.56 12.04 -17.01
N TYR A 324 9.83 11.04 -17.47
CA TYR A 324 10.17 10.28 -18.67
C TYR A 324 9.39 10.71 -19.90
N THR A 325 8.29 11.42 -19.74
CA THR A 325 7.48 11.92 -20.88
C THR A 325 6.81 13.26 -20.56
N ASN A 326 6.67 14.07 -21.59
CA ASN A 326 5.82 15.26 -21.63
C ASN A 326 4.62 15.08 -22.58
N GLN A 327 4.39 13.87 -23.07
CA GLN A 327 3.33 13.51 -24.02
C GLN A 327 2.28 12.58 -23.41
N GLY A 328 2.27 12.47 -22.07
CA GLY A 328 1.32 11.64 -21.38
C GLY A 328 -0.13 12.07 -21.59
N THR A 329 -1.05 11.11 -21.57
CA THR A 329 -2.49 11.36 -21.53
C THR A 329 -3.05 10.74 -20.26
N VAL A 330 -3.77 11.53 -19.47
CA VAL A 330 -4.33 11.11 -18.18
C VAL A 330 -5.78 11.56 -18.11
N ASN A 331 -6.66 10.64 -17.72
CA ASN A 331 -8.06 10.99 -17.49
C ASN A 331 -8.17 12.07 -16.41
N GLY A 332 -8.92 13.11 -16.67
CA GLY A 332 -9.04 14.28 -15.80
C GLY A 332 -8.12 15.45 -16.18
N VAL A 333 -7.22 15.30 -17.17
CA VAL A 333 -6.37 16.38 -17.68
C VAL A 333 -6.62 16.58 -19.18
N ASN A 334 -6.94 17.81 -19.57
CA ASN A 334 -7.06 18.14 -20.99
C ASN A 334 -5.67 18.31 -21.62
N GLY A 335 -5.44 17.64 -22.76
CA GLY A 335 -4.18 17.72 -23.49
C GLY A 335 -3.07 16.83 -22.92
N LYS A 336 -1.84 17.21 -23.19
CA LYS A 336 -0.66 16.45 -22.77
C LYS A 336 -0.19 16.87 -21.39
N VAL A 337 0.36 15.90 -20.66
CA VAL A 337 0.85 16.10 -19.31
C VAL A 337 2.20 15.42 -19.11
N ASN A 338 3.04 16.00 -18.27
CA ASN A 338 4.27 15.37 -17.85
C ASN A 338 3.98 14.19 -16.91
N ILE A 339 4.64 13.07 -17.14
CA ILE A 339 4.55 11.90 -16.26
C ILE A 339 5.94 11.51 -15.79
N SER A 340 6.04 11.23 -14.49
CA SER A 340 7.25 10.78 -13.83
C SER A 340 7.06 9.40 -13.18
N ILE A 341 8.14 8.65 -13.04
CA ILE A 341 8.21 7.46 -12.18
C ILE A 341 8.82 7.87 -10.85
N ARG A 342 8.20 7.45 -9.77
CA ARG A 342 8.65 7.66 -8.39
C ARG A 342 9.45 6.45 -7.92
N TYR A 343 10.64 6.69 -7.35
CA TYR A 343 11.50 5.68 -6.75
C TYR A 343 11.56 5.77 -5.22
N LYS A 344 11.17 6.94 -4.65
CA LYS A 344 11.19 7.19 -3.19
C LYS A 344 9.82 7.70 -2.73
N THR A 345 9.37 7.24 -1.58
CA THR A 345 8.26 7.82 -0.79
C THR A 345 8.83 8.65 0.35
N TYR A 346 8.12 9.68 0.79
CA TYR A 346 8.58 10.63 1.81
C TYR A 346 7.75 10.54 3.08
#